data_41ffb471dd1e1dc1cba2d673c9f6dc32
#
_entry.id   41ffb471dd1e1dc1cba2d673c9f6dc32
#
_cell.length_a   1.000
_cell.length_b   1.000
_cell.length_c   1.000
_cell.angle_alpha   90.00
_cell.angle_beta   90.00
_cell.angle_gamma   90.00
#
_symmetry.space_group_name_H-M   'P 1'
#
loop_
_entity.id
_entity.type
_entity.pdbx_description
1 polymer ?
#
loop_
_entity_poly.entity_id
_entity_poly.type
_entity_poly.pdbx_seq_one_letter_code
_entity_poly.pdbx_strand_id
1 'polypeptide(L)'
;VREKGLGTKLPWDDNWVIESLSDSTIYMAFYTVSHHLKDLDENKLTDTLFEAIFGSGNTKEAAEELGIPQADIIDWRNEFNYWYPYDLRVSGKDLIQNHLSFSLYNHTAMFEKEMWPKGFAVNGWVLVDGEKMSKSKGNFFTLKELITNYSADVVRFTLCNAGEGLDDPNWELSFAETAGKKLGNWLKFVKENRGKGRKESHPVDDWFKAIMSDTAYKATKASDRLKFRTSTRLLFFELPQ
;
A
#
# COMPACT_ATOMS: atom_id res chain seq x y z
N VAL A 1 8.82 22.26 -11.80
CA VAL A 1 8.14 23.29 -12.60
C VAL A 1 8.52 23.21 -14.07
N ARG A 2 7.62 23.57 -14.95
CA ARG A 2 7.77 23.52 -16.40
C ARG A 2 6.97 24.65 -17.07
N GLU A 3 7.35 25.05 -18.26
CA GLU A 3 6.71 26.15 -18.97
C GLU A 3 5.35 25.78 -19.59
N LYS A 4 5.11 24.51 -19.90
CA LYS A 4 3.90 24.04 -20.60
C LYS A 4 3.46 22.69 -20.07
N GLY A 5 2.17 22.39 -20.20
CA GLY A 5 1.56 21.12 -19.89
C GLY A 5 0.38 21.22 -18.94
N LEU A 6 -0.14 20.07 -18.53
CA LEU A 6 -1.17 19.97 -17.49
C LEU A 6 -0.51 20.17 -16.11
N GLY A 7 -1.18 20.85 -15.22
CA GLY A 7 -0.77 21.09 -13.83
C GLY A 7 -1.29 22.43 -13.32
N THR A 8 -1.08 22.66 -12.05
CA THR A 8 -1.44 23.90 -11.37
C THR A 8 -0.40 24.98 -11.69
N LYS A 9 -0.84 26.19 -12.00
CA LYS A 9 0.06 27.32 -12.17
C LYS A 9 0.74 27.69 -10.85
N LEU A 10 1.98 28.17 -10.91
CA LEU A 10 2.61 28.74 -9.74
C LEU A 10 1.83 29.98 -9.27
N PRO A 11 1.54 30.10 -7.96
CA PRO A 11 0.77 31.24 -7.44
C PRO A 11 1.43 32.62 -7.66
N TRP A 12 2.75 32.65 -7.83
CA TRP A 12 3.54 33.88 -7.96
C TRP A 12 4.13 34.09 -9.35
N ASP A 13 3.97 33.14 -10.28
CA ASP A 13 4.44 33.27 -11.67
C ASP A 13 3.63 32.37 -12.61
N ASP A 14 2.66 32.94 -13.28
CA ASP A 14 1.74 32.28 -14.21
C ASP A 14 2.39 31.64 -15.45
N ASN A 15 3.66 31.97 -15.73
CA ASN A 15 4.39 31.37 -16.84
C ASN A 15 4.84 29.93 -16.54
N TRP A 16 4.80 29.55 -15.28
CA TRP A 16 5.25 28.24 -14.83
C TRP A 16 4.09 27.40 -14.30
N VAL A 17 4.19 26.11 -14.57
CA VAL A 17 3.25 25.10 -14.10
C VAL A 17 3.97 24.16 -13.13
N ILE A 18 3.35 23.89 -12.00
CA ILE A 18 3.82 22.86 -11.07
C ILE A 18 3.71 21.52 -11.79
N GLU A 19 4.77 20.73 -11.76
CA GLU A 19 4.77 19.40 -12.35
C GLU A 19 3.79 18.49 -11.60
N SER A 20 2.84 17.87 -12.33
CA SER A 20 1.78 17.05 -11.75
C SER A 20 2.30 15.89 -10.89
N LEU A 21 3.51 15.40 -11.18
CA LEU A 21 4.16 14.41 -10.35
C LEU A 21 4.54 14.98 -8.98
N SER A 22 4.92 16.27 -8.91
CA SER A 22 5.24 16.95 -7.64
C SER A 22 4.00 17.14 -6.77
N ASP A 23 2.85 17.49 -7.35
CA ASP A 23 1.58 17.61 -6.62
C ASP A 23 1.23 16.31 -5.90
N SER A 24 1.50 15.18 -6.55
CA SER A 24 1.15 13.87 -6.01
C SER A 24 2.09 13.35 -4.92
N THR A 25 3.19 14.06 -4.62
CA THR A 25 4.20 13.55 -3.68
C THR A 25 3.85 13.74 -2.21
N ILE A 26 2.94 14.66 -1.90
CA ILE A 26 2.47 14.98 -0.54
C ILE A 26 0.96 14.85 -0.35
N TYR A 27 0.21 14.47 -1.39
CA TYR A 27 -1.26 14.38 -1.33
C TYR A 27 -1.76 13.43 -0.23
N MET A 28 -0.94 12.45 0.18
CA MET A 28 -1.29 11.52 1.24
C MET A 28 -1.48 12.23 2.60
N ALA A 29 -0.80 13.35 2.86
CA ALA A 29 -1.06 14.17 4.03
C ALA A 29 -2.45 14.80 3.95
N PHE A 30 -2.78 15.41 2.82
CA PHE A 30 -4.09 16.00 2.59
C PHE A 30 -5.24 15.00 2.68
N TYR A 31 -5.04 13.77 2.22
CA TYR A 31 -6.06 12.71 2.27
C TYR A 31 -6.51 12.38 3.69
N THR A 32 -5.68 12.59 4.70
CA THR A 32 -6.06 12.31 6.09
C THR A 32 -7.25 13.18 6.53
N VAL A 33 -7.39 14.38 5.98
CA VAL A 33 -8.39 15.37 6.38
C VAL A 33 -9.28 15.85 5.24
N SER A 34 -9.08 15.40 4.01
CA SER A 34 -9.79 15.89 2.82
C SER A 34 -11.31 15.77 2.92
N HIS A 35 -11.80 14.74 3.60
CA HIS A 35 -13.24 14.53 3.80
C HIS A 35 -13.88 15.57 4.72
N HIS A 36 -13.12 16.23 5.57
CA HIS A 36 -13.57 17.37 6.36
C HIS A 36 -13.53 18.68 5.57
N LEU A 37 -12.53 18.81 4.69
CA LEU A 37 -12.28 20.06 3.97
C LEU A 37 -13.12 20.24 2.70
N LYS A 38 -13.65 19.14 2.14
CA LYS A 38 -14.36 19.14 0.84
C LYS A 38 -15.62 20.03 0.82
N ASP A 39 -16.27 20.24 1.96
CA ASP A 39 -17.50 21.00 2.10
C ASP A 39 -17.24 22.41 2.67
N LEU A 40 -15.98 22.79 2.91
CA LEU A 40 -15.60 24.13 3.33
C LEU A 40 -15.66 25.11 2.15
N ASP A 41 -15.94 26.37 2.48
CA ASP A 41 -15.77 27.48 1.55
C ASP A 41 -14.28 27.56 1.14
N GLU A 42 -14.02 27.65 -0.17
CA GLU A 42 -12.66 27.71 -0.73
C GLU A 42 -11.82 28.86 -0.14
N ASN A 43 -12.47 29.98 0.23
CA ASN A 43 -11.79 31.12 0.86
C ASN A 43 -11.26 30.81 2.27
N LYS A 44 -11.68 29.71 2.89
CA LYS A 44 -11.17 29.25 4.18
C LYS A 44 -9.98 28.28 4.06
N LEU A 45 -9.67 27.81 2.84
CA LEU A 45 -8.52 26.94 2.58
C LEU A 45 -7.24 27.79 2.46
N THR A 46 -6.81 28.36 3.57
CA THR A 46 -5.69 29.29 3.69
C THR A 46 -4.46 28.62 4.28
N ASP A 47 -3.31 29.27 4.11
CA ASP A 47 -2.06 28.85 4.75
C ASP A 47 -2.23 28.76 6.27
N THR A 48 -2.95 29.69 6.89
CA THR A 48 -3.25 29.66 8.34
C THR A 48 -3.96 28.36 8.76
N LEU A 49 -4.94 27.89 7.97
CA LEU A 49 -5.63 26.64 8.23
C LEU A 49 -4.69 25.45 8.07
N PHE A 50 -3.93 25.41 6.99
CA PHE A 50 -3.02 24.30 6.71
C PHE A 50 -1.88 24.20 7.73
N GLU A 51 -1.33 25.34 8.15
CA GLU A 51 -0.36 25.38 9.25
C GLU A 51 -0.98 24.92 10.59
N ALA A 52 -2.25 25.25 10.83
CA ALA A 52 -2.95 24.78 12.01
C ALA A 52 -3.24 23.28 12.00
N ILE A 53 -3.41 22.66 10.84
CA ILE A 53 -3.71 21.22 10.71
C ILE A 53 -2.40 20.41 10.64
N PHE A 54 -1.49 20.76 9.73
CA PHE A 54 -0.32 19.95 9.36
C PHE A 54 0.98 20.38 10.02
N GLY A 55 1.03 21.59 10.55
CA GLY A 55 2.22 22.19 11.13
C GLY A 55 2.08 22.53 12.61
N SER A 56 2.81 23.55 13.02
CA SER A 56 2.82 24.09 14.38
C SER A 56 1.91 25.30 14.59
N GLY A 57 1.08 25.64 13.60
CA GLY A 57 0.19 26.81 13.64
C GLY A 57 -0.79 26.78 14.82
N ASN A 58 -1.24 27.96 15.23
CA ASN A 58 -2.13 28.12 16.36
C ASN A 58 -3.58 27.84 15.95
N THR A 59 -4.18 26.78 16.48
CA THR A 59 -5.57 26.40 16.18
C THR A 59 -6.60 27.43 16.59
N LYS A 60 -6.35 28.18 17.66
CA LYS A 60 -7.25 29.24 18.13
C LYS A 60 -7.25 30.44 17.17
N GLU A 61 -6.07 30.85 16.74
CA GLU A 61 -5.90 31.95 15.77
C GLU A 61 -6.58 31.60 14.44
N ALA A 62 -6.35 30.39 13.93
CA ALA A 62 -7.00 29.91 12.72
C ALA A 62 -8.55 29.86 12.86
N ALA A 63 -9.04 29.44 14.03
CA ALA A 63 -10.47 29.41 14.32
C ALA A 63 -11.11 30.82 14.30
N GLU A 64 -10.45 31.79 14.94
CA GLU A 64 -10.91 33.19 15.00
C GLU A 64 -10.86 33.85 13.62
N GLU A 65 -9.79 33.65 12.85
CA GLU A 65 -9.61 34.22 11.51
C GLU A 65 -10.63 33.68 10.50
N LEU A 66 -10.85 32.37 10.52
CA LEU A 66 -11.64 31.67 9.48
C LEU A 66 -13.09 31.43 9.87
N GLY A 67 -13.48 31.71 11.14
CA GLY A 67 -14.80 31.42 11.65
C GLY A 67 -15.13 29.92 11.60
N ILE A 68 -14.14 29.10 11.93
CA ILE A 68 -14.27 27.63 12.07
C ILE A 68 -14.20 27.32 13.57
N PRO A 69 -15.03 26.41 14.10
CA PRO A 69 -14.89 25.98 15.49
C PRO A 69 -13.50 25.43 15.76
N GLN A 70 -12.84 25.94 16.82
CA GLN A 70 -11.48 25.46 17.18
C GLN A 70 -11.44 23.96 17.42
N ALA A 71 -12.52 23.37 17.95
CA ALA A 71 -12.61 21.93 18.19
C ALA A 71 -12.45 21.13 16.89
N ASP A 72 -13.06 21.59 15.79
CA ASP A 72 -12.97 20.92 14.49
C ASP A 72 -11.53 20.93 13.97
N ILE A 73 -10.83 22.07 14.06
CA ILE A 73 -9.43 22.17 13.63
C ILE A 73 -8.52 21.26 14.49
N ILE A 74 -8.81 21.18 15.80
CA ILE A 74 -8.08 20.25 16.70
C ILE A 74 -8.34 18.80 16.31
N ASP A 75 -9.56 18.43 15.98
CA ASP A 75 -9.92 17.07 15.58
C ASP A 75 -9.25 16.71 14.25
N TRP A 76 -9.22 17.63 13.27
CA TRP A 76 -8.52 17.43 11.99
C TRP A 76 -7.01 17.27 12.18
N ARG A 77 -6.39 18.08 13.03
CA ARG A 77 -4.98 17.91 13.42
C ARG A 77 -4.72 16.55 14.09
N ASN A 78 -5.60 16.12 14.99
CA ASN A 78 -5.49 14.83 15.66
C ASN A 78 -5.60 13.68 14.67
N GLU A 79 -6.48 13.78 13.70
CA GLU A 79 -6.62 12.77 12.63
C GLU A 79 -5.38 12.71 11.75
N PHE A 80 -4.84 13.86 11.32
CA PHE A 80 -3.56 13.90 10.63
C PHE A 80 -2.45 13.24 11.46
N ASN A 81 -2.30 13.62 12.71
CA ASN A 81 -1.27 13.06 13.61
C ASN A 81 -1.45 11.56 13.89
N TYR A 82 -2.66 11.03 13.76
CA TYR A 82 -2.92 9.60 13.88
C TYR A 82 -2.38 8.83 12.66
N TRP A 83 -2.55 9.36 11.47
CA TRP A 83 -2.13 8.72 10.23
C TRP A 83 -0.68 9.00 9.84
N TYR A 84 -0.10 10.08 10.32
CA TYR A 84 1.27 10.47 10.04
C TYR A 84 2.18 10.28 11.25
N PRO A 85 3.44 9.89 11.01
CA PRO A 85 4.02 9.54 9.70
C PRO A 85 3.44 8.24 9.16
N TYR A 86 3.24 8.14 7.86
CA TYR A 86 2.80 6.88 7.28
C TYR A 86 3.89 5.80 7.38
N ASP A 87 3.47 4.56 7.68
CA ASP A 87 4.40 3.47 7.98
C ASP A 87 5.06 2.90 6.74
N LEU A 88 4.30 2.75 5.65
CA LEU A 88 4.77 2.12 4.44
C LEU A 88 4.04 2.62 3.20
N ARG A 89 4.81 3.04 2.19
CA ARG A 89 4.30 3.26 0.84
C ARG A 89 4.80 2.15 -0.08
N VAL A 90 3.86 1.44 -0.69
CA VAL A 90 4.16 0.41 -1.70
C VAL A 90 4.03 1.00 -3.09
N SER A 91 5.02 0.79 -3.95
CA SER A 91 5.07 1.37 -5.30
C SER A 91 5.84 0.50 -6.28
N GLY A 92 5.81 0.86 -7.57
CA GLY A 92 6.64 0.23 -8.59
C GLY A 92 8.09 0.77 -8.59
N LYS A 93 9.03 -0.06 -9.02
CA LYS A 93 10.46 0.32 -9.08
C LYS A 93 10.77 1.49 -10.01
N ASP A 94 9.92 1.75 -10.98
CA ASP A 94 10.03 2.89 -11.90
C ASP A 94 9.82 4.25 -11.23
N LEU A 95 9.18 4.27 -10.07
CA LEU A 95 8.93 5.50 -9.30
C LEU A 95 10.06 5.84 -8.32
N ILE A 96 11.09 5.01 -8.17
CA ILE A 96 12.23 5.29 -7.28
C ILE A 96 12.94 6.58 -7.70
N GLN A 97 13.20 6.74 -9.01
CA GLN A 97 13.99 7.85 -9.55
C GLN A 97 13.23 9.17 -9.66
N ASN A 98 11.94 9.20 -9.40
CA ASN A 98 11.08 10.36 -9.58
C ASN A 98 10.13 10.53 -8.39
N HIS A 99 8.95 9.96 -8.44
CA HIS A 99 7.89 10.19 -7.45
C HIS A 99 8.31 9.89 -5.99
N LEU A 100 8.98 8.76 -5.74
CA LEU A 100 9.38 8.39 -4.37
C LEU A 100 10.49 9.29 -3.84
N SER A 101 11.47 9.65 -4.69
CA SER A 101 12.52 10.62 -4.34
C SER A 101 11.93 11.99 -4.06
N PHE A 102 11.02 12.49 -4.91
CA PHE A 102 10.35 13.77 -4.68
C PHE A 102 9.47 13.73 -3.43
N SER A 103 8.77 12.64 -3.19
CA SER A 103 7.99 12.44 -1.96
C SER A 103 8.88 12.58 -0.73
N LEU A 104 10.04 11.92 -0.72
CA LEU A 104 10.98 12.01 0.39
C LEU A 104 11.51 13.45 0.58
N TYR A 105 11.94 14.12 -0.49
CA TYR A 105 12.44 15.49 -0.41
C TYR A 105 11.35 16.46 0.06
N ASN A 106 10.13 16.35 -0.44
CA ASN A 106 9.04 17.23 -0.04
C ASN A 106 8.65 17.02 1.43
N HIS A 107 8.57 15.75 1.88
CA HIS A 107 8.29 15.47 3.29
C HIS A 107 9.39 16.01 4.21
N THR A 108 10.66 15.86 3.83
CA THR A 108 11.78 16.38 4.64
C THR A 108 11.89 17.90 4.63
N ALA A 109 11.33 18.55 3.61
CA ALA A 109 11.29 20.02 3.52
C ALA A 109 10.11 20.64 4.29
N MET A 110 8.97 19.93 4.38
CA MET A 110 7.72 20.45 4.92
C MET A 110 7.43 20.03 6.36
N PHE A 111 7.93 18.89 6.78
CA PHE A 111 7.60 18.29 8.06
C PHE A 111 8.81 18.08 8.94
N GLU A 112 8.61 18.12 10.25
CA GLU A 112 9.60 17.73 11.23
C GLU A 112 9.95 16.23 11.09
N LYS A 113 11.12 15.84 11.59
CA LYS A 113 11.68 14.49 11.41
C LYS A 113 10.74 13.37 11.87
N GLU A 114 9.98 13.61 12.92
CA GLU A 114 9.02 12.68 13.50
C GLU A 114 7.86 12.32 12.55
N MET A 115 7.60 13.20 11.57
CA MET A 115 6.53 13.07 10.59
C MET A 115 7.03 12.57 9.21
N TRP A 116 8.32 12.23 9.10
CA TRP A 116 8.87 11.71 7.85
C TRP A 116 8.39 10.28 7.56
N PRO A 117 8.21 9.91 6.30
CA PRO A 117 7.86 8.54 5.90
C PRO A 117 8.76 7.50 6.54
N LYS A 118 8.17 6.45 7.14
CA LYS A 118 8.94 5.39 7.81
C LYS A 118 9.52 4.38 6.84
N GLY A 119 8.89 4.15 5.69
CA GLY A 119 9.37 3.17 4.75
C GLY A 119 8.75 3.21 3.36
N PHE A 120 9.54 2.75 2.38
CA PHE A 120 9.08 2.48 1.03
C PHE A 120 9.33 1.02 0.69
N ALA A 121 8.31 0.36 0.13
CA ALA A 121 8.45 -0.94 -0.48
C ALA A 121 8.24 -0.82 -1.98
N VAL A 122 9.08 -1.49 -2.76
CA VAL A 122 9.00 -1.41 -4.21
C VAL A 122 8.97 -2.80 -4.81
N ASN A 123 8.17 -2.95 -5.87
CA ASN A 123 8.04 -4.17 -6.66
C ASN A 123 8.41 -3.92 -8.11
N GLY A 124 8.71 -5.00 -8.82
CA GLY A 124 8.96 -4.97 -10.26
C GLY A 124 7.70 -4.76 -11.10
N TRP A 125 7.87 -4.80 -12.41
CA TRP A 125 6.77 -4.74 -13.38
C TRP A 125 5.98 -6.05 -13.38
N VAL A 126 4.66 -5.96 -13.39
CA VAL A 126 3.83 -7.15 -13.60
C VAL A 126 3.88 -7.52 -15.09
N LEU A 127 4.39 -8.70 -15.36
CA LEU A 127 4.43 -9.31 -16.68
C LEU A 127 3.21 -10.24 -16.87
N VAL A 128 2.85 -10.50 -18.11
CA VAL A 128 1.88 -11.53 -18.48
C VAL A 128 2.55 -12.49 -19.48
N ASP A 129 2.63 -13.75 -19.10
CA ASP A 129 3.30 -14.80 -19.86
C ASP A 129 4.72 -14.40 -20.34
N GLY A 130 5.46 -13.74 -19.43
CA GLY A 130 6.84 -13.28 -19.66
C GLY A 130 6.98 -11.97 -20.42
N GLU A 131 5.87 -11.36 -20.86
CA GLU A 131 5.88 -10.11 -21.59
C GLU A 131 5.31 -8.95 -20.80
N LYS A 132 5.81 -7.73 -21.04
CA LYS A 132 5.24 -6.51 -20.50
C LYS A 132 3.80 -6.33 -20.99
N MET A 133 2.88 -6.04 -20.06
CA MET A 133 1.49 -5.73 -20.40
C MET A 133 1.37 -4.53 -21.34
N SER A 134 0.60 -4.70 -22.42
CA SER A 134 0.33 -3.65 -23.38
C SER A 134 -1.08 -3.79 -23.95
N LYS A 135 -1.83 -2.70 -23.98
CA LYS A 135 -3.17 -2.68 -24.60
C LYS A 135 -3.11 -2.99 -26.09
N SER A 136 -2.04 -2.54 -26.79
CA SER A 136 -1.86 -2.79 -28.22
C SER A 136 -1.54 -4.25 -28.55
N LYS A 137 -0.95 -4.99 -27.61
CA LYS A 137 -0.66 -6.43 -27.76
C LYS A 137 -1.83 -7.33 -27.33
N GLY A 138 -2.85 -6.77 -26.68
CA GLY A 138 -3.98 -7.54 -26.17
C GLY A 138 -3.67 -8.42 -24.96
N ASN A 139 -2.47 -8.31 -24.37
CA ASN A 139 -2.06 -9.04 -23.15
C ASN A 139 -2.27 -8.22 -21.88
N PHE A 140 -3.30 -7.37 -21.86
CA PHE A 140 -3.65 -6.52 -20.74
C PHE A 140 -4.90 -7.05 -20.05
N PHE A 141 -4.80 -7.26 -18.74
CA PHE A 141 -5.92 -7.63 -17.88
C PHE A 141 -6.19 -6.53 -16.85
N THR A 142 -7.45 -6.21 -16.63
CA THR A 142 -7.83 -5.36 -15.51
C THR A 142 -7.93 -6.19 -14.24
N LEU A 143 -7.69 -5.56 -13.10
CA LEU A 143 -7.85 -6.23 -11.80
C LEU A 143 -9.28 -6.75 -11.60
N LYS A 144 -10.29 -6.01 -12.12
CA LYS A 144 -11.70 -6.42 -12.06
C LYS A 144 -11.94 -7.74 -12.81
N GLU A 145 -11.40 -7.89 -14.01
CA GLU A 145 -11.49 -9.12 -14.78
C GLU A 145 -10.83 -10.29 -14.06
N LEU A 146 -9.61 -10.09 -13.54
CA LEU A 146 -8.90 -11.14 -12.82
C LEU A 146 -9.65 -11.56 -11.56
N ILE A 147 -10.16 -10.63 -10.76
CA ILE A 147 -10.94 -10.95 -9.55
C ILE A 147 -12.25 -11.66 -9.90
N THR A 148 -12.91 -11.26 -10.96
CA THR A 148 -14.16 -11.91 -11.42
C THR A 148 -13.92 -13.35 -11.85
N ASN A 149 -12.82 -13.61 -12.56
CA ASN A 149 -12.53 -14.94 -13.13
C ASN A 149 -11.87 -15.90 -12.11
N TYR A 150 -11.04 -15.36 -11.21
CA TYR A 150 -10.19 -16.19 -10.33
C TYR A 150 -10.43 -15.97 -8.84
N SER A 151 -11.15 -14.96 -8.42
CA SER A 151 -11.27 -14.45 -7.04
C SER A 151 -10.05 -13.62 -6.57
N ALA A 152 -10.28 -12.76 -5.59
CA ALA A 152 -9.24 -11.90 -5.02
C ALA A 152 -8.10 -12.69 -4.37
N ASP A 153 -8.42 -13.82 -3.71
CA ASP A 153 -7.42 -14.63 -3.03
C ASP A 153 -6.49 -15.36 -4.00
N VAL A 154 -7.05 -15.87 -5.09
CA VAL A 154 -6.23 -16.50 -6.15
C VAL A 154 -5.33 -15.48 -6.81
N VAL A 155 -5.82 -14.27 -7.10
CA VAL A 155 -5.01 -13.19 -7.69
C VAL A 155 -3.85 -12.82 -6.76
N ARG A 156 -4.12 -12.59 -5.47
CA ARG A 156 -3.08 -12.29 -4.49
C ARG A 156 -2.05 -13.42 -4.39
N PHE A 157 -2.53 -14.66 -4.26
CA PHE A 157 -1.66 -15.83 -4.15
C PHE A 157 -0.74 -15.98 -5.36
N THR A 158 -1.29 -15.81 -6.57
CA THR A 158 -0.52 -15.89 -7.83
C THR A 158 0.56 -14.82 -7.88
N LEU A 159 0.21 -13.56 -7.61
CA LEU A 159 1.17 -12.44 -7.64
C LEU A 159 2.22 -12.54 -6.54
N CYS A 160 1.84 -12.93 -5.31
CA CYS A 160 2.78 -13.13 -4.22
C CYS A 160 3.77 -14.25 -4.51
N ASN A 161 3.36 -15.29 -5.23
CA ASN A 161 4.26 -16.38 -5.62
C ASN A 161 5.15 -16.03 -6.83
N ALA A 162 4.73 -15.09 -7.67
CA ALA A 162 5.39 -14.80 -8.95
C ALA A 162 6.68 -13.98 -8.80
N GLY A 163 6.84 -13.17 -7.76
CA GLY A 163 8.02 -12.33 -7.58
C GLY A 163 8.23 -11.87 -6.13
N GLU A 164 9.41 -11.36 -5.83
CA GLU A 164 9.80 -10.83 -4.52
C GLU A 164 10.78 -9.66 -4.68
N GLY A 165 10.58 -8.60 -3.91
CA GLY A 165 11.41 -7.40 -3.99
C GLY A 165 11.32 -6.73 -5.37
N LEU A 166 12.46 -6.53 -6.02
CA LEU A 166 12.55 -5.88 -7.34
C LEU A 166 12.35 -6.82 -8.53
N ASP A 167 12.09 -8.12 -8.29
CA ASP A 167 11.76 -9.05 -9.37
C ASP A 167 10.50 -8.59 -10.09
N ASP A 168 10.43 -8.88 -11.39
CA ASP A 168 9.24 -8.62 -12.20
C ASP A 168 8.28 -9.82 -12.06
N PRO A 169 7.18 -9.69 -11.29
CA PRO A 169 6.26 -10.81 -11.09
C PRO A 169 5.54 -11.13 -12.40
N ASN A 170 5.55 -12.41 -12.78
CA ASN A 170 4.91 -12.87 -13.99
C ASN A 170 3.53 -13.49 -13.67
N TRP A 171 2.48 -12.94 -14.28
CA TRP A 171 1.16 -13.53 -14.24
C TRP A 171 1.09 -14.66 -15.26
N GLU A 172 0.96 -15.88 -14.77
CA GLU A 172 0.76 -17.08 -15.59
C GLU A 172 -0.66 -17.63 -15.37
N LEU A 173 -1.44 -17.74 -16.44
CA LEU A 173 -2.82 -18.23 -16.39
C LEU A 173 -2.88 -19.67 -15.82
N SER A 174 -2.00 -20.54 -16.26
CA SER A 174 -1.90 -21.92 -15.79
C SER A 174 -1.61 -22.03 -14.29
N PHE A 175 -0.78 -21.12 -13.78
CA PHE A 175 -0.51 -21.06 -12.34
C PHE A 175 -1.71 -20.55 -11.55
N ALA A 176 -2.43 -19.54 -12.05
CA ALA A 176 -3.63 -19.02 -11.40
C ALA A 176 -4.72 -20.10 -11.23
N GLU A 177 -4.93 -20.95 -12.24
CA GLU A 177 -5.83 -22.11 -12.16
C GLU A 177 -5.37 -23.13 -11.11
N THR A 178 -4.09 -23.42 -11.09
CA THR A 178 -3.49 -24.33 -10.10
C THR A 178 -3.59 -23.76 -8.68
N ALA A 179 -3.35 -22.47 -8.50
CA ALA A 179 -3.51 -21.75 -7.25
C ALA A 179 -4.94 -21.83 -6.73
N GLY A 180 -5.93 -21.64 -7.61
CA GLY A 180 -7.35 -21.77 -7.26
C GLY A 180 -7.71 -23.15 -6.74
N LYS A 181 -7.25 -24.21 -7.43
CA LYS A 181 -7.45 -25.60 -7.00
C LYS A 181 -6.78 -25.88 -5.64
N LYS A 182 -5.54 -25.39 -5.45
CA LYS A 182 -4.78 -25.58 -4.21
C LYS A 182 -5.46 -24.92 -3.02
N LEU A 183 -5.89 -23.67 -3.15
CA LEU A 183 -6.63 -22.95 -2.12
C LEU A 183 -7.97 -23.63 -1.81
N GLY A 184 -8.70 -24.05 -2.83
CA GLY A 184 -9.96 -24.79 -2.69
C GLY A 184 -9.78 -26.10 -1.93
N ASN A 185 -8.76 -26.88 -2.27
CA ASN A 185 -8.43 -28.13 -1.58
C ASN A 185 -8.04 -27.89 -0.11
N TRP A 186 -7.28 -26.83 0.17
CA TRP A 186 -6.93 -26.44 1.52
C TRP A 186 -8.15 -26.10 2.37
N LEU A 187 -9.04 -25.26 1.84
CA LEU A 187 -10.29 -24.90 2.51
C LEU A 187 -11.19 -26.12 2.75
N LYS A 188 -11.28 -27.02 1.76
CA LYS A 188 -12.03 -28.28 1.89
C LYS A 188 -11.44 -29.14 2.99
N PHE A 189 -10.12 -29.36 2.99
CA PHE A 189 -9.42 -30.14 4.02
C PHE A 189 -9.70 -29.59 5.42
N VAL A 190 -9.58 -28.27 5.63
CA VAL A 190 -9.84 -27.65 6.93
C VAL A 190 -11.29 -27.84 7.37
N LYS A 191 -12.26 -27.63 6.45
CA LYS A 191 -13.68 -27.83 6.75
C LYS A 191 -14.00 -29.28 7.14
N GLU A 192 -13.46 -30.24 6.42
CA GLU A 192 -13.74 -31.68 6.63
C GLU A 192 -13.08 -32.22 7.89
N ASN A 193 -11.95 -31.65 8.33
CA ASN A 193 -11.16 -32.18 9.44
C ASN A 193 -11.24 -31.35 10.73
N ARG A 194 -11.88 -30.17 10.70
CA ARG A 194 -12.06 -29.34 11.89
C ARG A 194 -12.81 -30.11 12.99
N GLY A 195 -12.19 -30.23 14.16
CA GLY A 195 -12.76 -30.92 15.32
C GLY A 195 -12.68 -32.46 15.28
N LYS A 196 -12.02 -33.04 14.26
CA LYS A 196 -11.85 -34.51 14.11
C LYS A 196 -10.48 -35.00 14.59
N GLY A 197 -9.75 -34.21 15.33
CA GLY A 197 -8.47 -34.64 15.91
C GLY A 197 -8.64 -35.75 16.93
N ARG A 198 -7.66 -36.63 17.04
CA ARG A 198 -7.61 -37.61 18.13
C ARG A 198 -7.43 -36.91 19.48
N LYS A 199 -7.92 -37.54 20.56
CA LYS A 199 -7.77 -37.00 21.91
C LYS A 199 -6.43 -37.39 22.57
N GLU A 200 -5.90 -38.55 22.19
CA GLU A 200 -4.65 -39.07 22.72
C GLU A 200 -3.44 -38.45 22.04
N SER A 201 -2.43 -38.03 22.82
CA SER A 201 -1.18 -37.51 22.31
C SER A 201 -0.28 -38.64 21.81
N HIS A 202 0.42 -38.37 20.70
CA HIS A 202 1.39 -39.30 20.12
C HIS A 202 2.72 -38.58 19.87
N PRO A 203 3.88 -39.21 19.98
CA PRO A 203 5.19 -38.56 19.76
C PRO A 203 5.31 -37.81 18.43
N VAL A 204 4.63 -38.26 17.38
CA VAL A 204 4.54 -37.57 16.08
C VAL A 204 3.86 -36.19 16.20
N ASP A 205 2.97 -35.98 17.19
CA ASP A 205 2.30 -34.69 17.34
C ASP A 205 3.28 -33.60 17.78
N ASP A 206 4.23 -33.93 18.63
CA ASP A 206 5.24 -32.97 19.10
C ASP A 206 6.23 -32.61 17.97
N TRP A 207 6.62 -33.60 17.19
CA TRP A 207 7.40 -33.38 15.99
C TRP A 207 6.65 -32.49 14.98
N PHE A 208 5.36 -32.78 14.72
CA PHE A 208 4.56 -32.00 13.80
C PHE A 208 4.34 -30.55 14.31
N LYS A 209 4.05 -30.38 15.59
CA LYS A 209 3.94 -29.06 16.22
C LYS A 209 5.24 -28.24 16.09
N ALA A 210 6.39 -28.90 16.27
CA ALA A 210 7.68 -28.24 16.11
C ALA A 210 7.89 -27.74 14.67
N ILE A 211 7.58 -28.57 13.67
CA ILE A 211 7.65 -28.15 12.24
C ILE A 211 6.69 -27.02 11.95
N MET A 212 5.43 -27.14 12.41
CA MET A 212 4.44 -26.08 12.22
C MET A 212 4.88 -24.75 12.84
N SER A 213 5.43 -24.79 14.05
CA SER A 213 5.90 -23.60 14.75
C SER A 213 7.10 -22.97 14.06
N ASP A 214 8.07 -23.78 13.62
CA ASP A 214 9.25 -23.30 12.88
C ASP A 214 8.83 -22.68 11.52
N THR A 215 7.93 -23.34 10.80
CA THR A 215 7.43 -22.84 9.52
C THR A 215 6.65 -21.54 9.71
N ALA A 216 5.77 -21.47 10.70
CA ALA A 216 5.05 -20.25 11.03
C ALA A 216 6.00 -19.11 11.39
N TYR A 217 7.02 -19.37 12.21
CA TYR A 217 8.03 -18.37 12.55
C TYR A 217 8.80 -17.89 11.32
N LYS A 218 9.28 -18.79 10.47
CA LYS A 218 9.99 -18.42 9.22
C LYS A 218 9.10 -17.64 8.27
N ALA A 219 7.84 -18.04 8.09
CA ALA A 219 6.88 -17.35 7.23
C ALA A 219 6.55 -15.95 7.76
N THR A 220 6.37 -15.80 9.08
CA THR A 220 6.18 -14.49 9.72
C THR A 220 7.39 -13.58 9.47
N LYS A 221 8.60 -14.08 9.73
CA LYS A 221 9.83 -13.31 9.48
C LYS A 221 10.03 -12.93 8.01
N ALA A 222 9.59 -13.76 7.09
CA ALA A 222 9.60 -13.43 5.67
C ALA A 222 8.57 -12.34 5.35
N SER A 223 7.35 -12.46 5.88
CA SER A 223 6.28 -11.46 5.70
C SER A 223 6.62 -10.11 6.29
N ASP A 224 7.23 -10.06 7.49
CA ASP A 224 7.71 -8.82 8.13
C ASP A 224 8.74 -8.06 7.26
N ARG A 225 9.43 -8.78 6.39
CA ARG A 225 10.39 -8.23 5.42
C ARG A 225 9.81 -8.07 4.02
N LEU A 226 8.49 -8.18 3.87
CA LEU A 226 7.77 -8.13 2.60
C LEU A 226 8.21 -9.20 1.59
N LYS A 227 8.76 -10.32 2.07
CA LYS A 227 9.19 -11.46 1.26
C LYS A 227 8.03 -12.43 1.08
N PHE A 228 7.03 -11.99 0.34
CA PHE A 228 5.76 -12.72 0.21
C PHE A 228 5.90 -14.03 -0.57
N ARG A 229 6.77 -14.09 -1.59
CA ARG A 229 7.07 -15.33 -2.31
C ARG A 229 7.63 -16.39 -1.38
N THR A 230 8.62 -16.01 -0.56
CA THR A 230 9.22 -16.90 0.43
C THR A 230 8.18 -17.38 1.44
N SER A 231 7.35 -16.48 1.99
CA SER A 231 6.28 -16.83 2.92
C SER A 231 5.25 -17.78 2.29
N THR A 232 4.79 -17.48 1.07
CA THR A 232 3.85 -18.30 0.32
C THR A 232 4.40 -19.71 0.07
N ARG A 233 5.68 -19.81 -0.30
CA ARG A 233 6.33 -21.09 -0.53
C ARG A 233 6.38 -21.94 0.74
N LEU A 234 6.77 -21.36 1.85
CA LEU A 234 6.83 -22.04 3.14
C LEU A 234 5.46 -22.60 3.55
N LEU A 235 4.41 -21.79 3.44
CA LEU A 235 3.08 -22.14 3.96
C LEU A 235 2.29 -23.08 3.04
N PHE A 236 2.43 -22.95 1.73
CA PHE A 236 1.56 -23.65 0.77
C PHE A 236 2.26 -24.73 -0.05
N PHE A 237 3.59 -24.75 -0.07
CA PHE A 237 4.33 -25.71 -0.89
C PHE A 237 5.26 -26.60 -0.06
N GLU A 238 5.87 -26.11 1.00
CA GLU A 238 6.79 -26.90 1.82
C GLU A 238 6.05 -27.61 2.98
N LEU A 239 5.17 -26.91 3.70
CA LEU A 239 4.47 -27.46 4.85
C LEU A 239 3.52 -28.62 4.52
N PRO A 240 2.74 -28.62 3.42
CA PRO A 240 1.78 -29.69 3.12
C PRO A 240 2.37 -30.98 2.56
N GLN A 241 3.69 -31.07 2.41
CA GLN A 241 4.37 -32.28 1.95
C GLN A 241 4.78 -33.16 3.14
#